data_51a464e381fa0e7199b7349e91767af2
#
_entry.id   51a464e381fa0e7199b7349e91767af2
#
_cell.length_a   1.000
_cell.length_b   1.000
_cell.length_c   1.000
_cell.angle_alpha   90.00
_cell.angle_beta   90.00
_cell.angle_gamma   90.00
#
_symmetry.space_group_name_H-M   'P 1'
#
loop_
_entity.id
_entity.type
_entity.pdbx_description
1 polymer ?
#
loop_
_entity_poly.entity_id
_entity_poly.type
_entity_poly.pdbx_seq_one_letter_code
_entity_poly.pdbx_strand_id
1 'polypeptide(L)'
;DKKMTVIEALFLGLIQGITEFLPISSSAHLIIFRHFMKIEDTQTVFFNVLLHFGSMIAILLTFSKEWKRLFLALCGIIIDLFHNLKEHFSSQHQERKQYRKVLGSNYRMLAFLLILTTIPTAVIGGMIQSLVTLTSSNLLAPGVGLYLTAILLVVADMLPEGEKTQKNLKPKDALIAGFFQGFSTIPGLSRLGSTISACVIGGMTRSYAVKYSLIVSVPAIIGATIVELATMGKNKIVFHPVYLVGVFMAALAGYFTIRILMRVVKKRKLKYFALYCLLVGTFSIAGYFLL
;
A
#
# COMPACT_ATOMS: atom_id res chain seq x y z
N ASP A 1 -16.30 26.04 12.41
CA ASP A 1 -15.42 24.91 12.03
C ASP A 1 -14.03 25.14 12.62
N LYS A 2 -13.63 24.25 13.52
CA LYS A 2 -12.29 24.28 14.14
C LYS A 2 -11.24 23.97 13.07
N LYS A 3 -10.40 24.93 12.70
CA LYS A 3 -9.31 24.70 11.76
C LYS A 3 -8.25 23.80 12.38
N MET A 4 -7.72 22.85 11.59
CA MET A 4 -6.62 21.98 12.00
C MET A 4 -5.38 22.81 12.38
N THR A 5 -4.82 22.54 13.54
CA THR A 5 -3.60 23.20 14.02
C THR A 5 -2.35 22.57 13.40
N VAL A 6 -1.23 23.29 13.44
CA VAL A 6 0.08 22.79 13.00
C VAL A 6 0.50 21.55 13.80
N ILE A 7 0.21 21.52 15.10
CA ILE A 7 0.56 20.40 15.98
C ILE A 7 -0.27 19.15 15.60
N GLU A 8 -1.58 19.28 15.34
CA GLU A 8 -2.43 18.19 14.88
C GLU A 8 -1.93 17.63 13.53
N ALA A 9 -1.58 18.50 12.58
CA ALA A 9 -1.06 18.08 11.28
C ALA A 9 0.29 17.36 11.40
N LEU A 10 1.23 17.87 12.22
CA LEU A 10 2.51 17.23 12.51
C LEU A 10 2.32 15.84 13.12
N PHE A 11 1.45 15.74 14.13
CA PHE A 11 1.20 14.49 14.85
C PHE A 11 0.56 13.42 13.94
N LEU A 12 -0.49 13.81 13.20
CA LEU A 12 -1.12 12.89 12.24
C LEU A 12 -0.19 12.49 11.11
N GLY A 13 0.65 13.42 10.63
CA GLY A 13 1.69 13.11 9.64
C GLY A 13 2.73 12.12 10.16
N LEU A 14 3.17 12.28 11.41
CA LEU A 14 4.10 11.36 12.07
C LEU A 14 3.48 9.96 12.21
N ILE A 15 2.24 9.89 12.72
CA ILE A 15 1.49 8.63 12.85
C ILE A 15 1.37 7.97 11.48
N GLN A 16 0.91 8.69 10.46
CA GLN A 16 0.78 8.16 9.11
C GLN A 16 2.11 7.59 8.60
N GLY A 17 3.20 8.37 8.67
CA GLY A 17 4.50 7.95 8.16
C GLY A 17 5.07 6.72 8.89
N ILE A 18 4.81 6.56 10.17
CA ILE A 18 5.23 5.39 10.93
C ILE A 18 4.34 4.19 10.61
N THR A 19 3.02 4.35 10.72
CA THR A 19 2.08 3.23 10.69
C THR A 19 1.78 2.72 9.28
N GLU A 20 1.98 3.55 8.25
CA GLU A 20 1.85 3.13 6.85
C GLU A 20 2.89 2.07 6.47
N PHE A 21 4.11 2.19 7.01
CA PHE A 21 5.23 1.32 6.67
C PHE A 21 5.56 0.26 7.72
N LEU A 22 4.86 0.25 8.83
CA LEU A 22 4.82 -0.91 9.73
C LEU A 22 3.57 -1.75 9.41
N PRO A 23 3.63 -3.07 9.56
CA PRO A 23 2.48 -3.92 9.25
C PRO A 23 1.45 -3.88 10.40
N ILE A 24 0.95 -2.65 10.75
CA ILE A 24 0.09 -2.39 11.92
C ILE A 24 -1.15 -1.54 11.60
N SER A 25 -1.40 -1.24 10.32
CA SER A 25 -2.54 -0.47 9.82
C SER A 25 -2.57 1.03 10.19
N SER A 26 -2.19 1.87 9.24
CA SER A 26 -2.28 3.34 9.36
C SER A 26 -3.73 3.83 9.51
N SER A 27 -4.67 3.24 8.77
CA SER A 27 -6.09 3.60 8.85
C SER A 27 -6.67 3.39 10.25
N ALA A 28 -6.37 2.27 10.92
CA ALA A 28 -6.81 2.04 12.29
C ALA A 28 -6.28 3.12 13.24
N HIS A 29 -4.98 3.42 13.16
CA HIS A 29 -4.37 4.42 14.03
C HIS A 29 -4.95 5.81 13.80
N LEU A 30 -5.11 6.22 12.55
CA LEU A 30 -5.71 7.52 12.24
C LEU A 30 -7.16 7.62 12.75
N ILE A 31 -7.98 6.56 12.61
CA ILE A 31 -9.35 6.53 13.15
C ILE A 31 -9.33 6.66 14.68
N ILE A 32 -8.53 5.82 15.35
CA ILE A 32 -8.41 5.83 16.82
C ILE A 32 -7.95 7.22 17.31
N PHE A 33 -6.86 7.74 16.78
CA PHE A 33 -6.33 9.02 17.27
C PHE A 33 -7.29 10.19 17.00
N ARG A 34 -7.96 10.23 15.85
CA ARG A 34 -8.97 11.27 15.57
C ARG A 34 -10.16 11.21 16.52
N HIS A 35 -10.61 10.01 16.82
CA HIS A 35 -11.70 9.82 17.78
C HIS A 35 -11.33 10.43 19.13
N PHE A 36 -10.14 10.15 19.67
CA PHE A 36 -9.69 10.70 20.94
C PHE A 36 -9.34 12.20 20.88
N MET A 37 -8.82 12.69 19.77
CA MET A 37 -8.50 14.13 19.58
C MET A 37 -9.74 14.96 19.23
N LYS A 38 -10.89 14.34 19.01
CA LYS A 38 -12.15 15.00 18.60
C LYS A 38 -11.96 15.87 17.35
N ILE A 39 -11.23 15.36 16.36
CA ILE A 39 -11.02 16.02 15.07
C ILE A 39 -12.17 15.68 14.14
N GLU A 40 -12.88 16.69 13.65
CA GLU A 40 -14.07 16.52 12.79
C GLU A 40 -13.74 15.91 11.44
N ASP A 41 -14.58 14.99 10.95
CA ASP A 41 -14.38 14.22 9.72
C ASP A 41 -14.36 15.06 8.45
N THR A 42 -15.05 16.20 8.43
CA THR A 42 -15.20 17.01 7.21
C THR A 42 -13.90 17.59 6.67
N GLN A 43 -12.90 17.82 7.53
CA GLN A 43 -11.59 18.36 7.15
C GLN A 43 -10.55 17.27 6.90
N THR A 44 -10.85 16.03 7.32
CA THR A 44 -9.86 14.96 7.42
C THR A 44 -9.73 14.11 6.17
N VAL A 45 -10.77 13.97 5.35
CA VAL A 45 -10.73 13.08 4.18
C VAL A 45 -9.69 13.56 3.15
N PHE A 46 -9.73 14.84 2.78
CA PHE A 46 -8.74 15.39 1.85
C PHE A 46 -7.33 15.40 2.46
N PHE A 47 -7.21 15.68 3.74
CA PHE A 47 -5.92 15.61 4.43
C PHE A 47 -5.36 14.18 4.46
N ASN A 48 -6.20 13.14 4.60
CA ASN A 48 -5.76 11.75 4.51
C ASN A 48 -5.15 11.42 3.15
N VAL A 49 -5.81 11.85 2.07
CA VAL A 49 -5.27 11.71 0.72
C VAL A 49 -3.87 12.31 0.63
N LEU A 50 -3.69 13.51 1.17
CA LEU A 50 -2.39 14.18 1.18
C LEU A 50 -1.37 13.46 2.06
N LEU A 51 -1.76 12.89 3.20
CA LEU A 51 -0.87 12.09 4.05
C LEU A 51 -0.40 10.82 3.33
N HIS A 52 -1.28 10.13 2.60
CA HIS A 52 -0.90 8.99 1.76
C HIS A 52 0.06 9.39 0.64
N PHE A 53 -0.15 10.58 0.05
CA PHE A 53 0.80 11.13 -0.92
C PHE A 53 2.19 11.37 -0.30
N GLY A 54 2.25 11.92 0.94
CA GLY A 54 3.50 12.04 1.70
C GLY A 54 4.20 10.68 1.89
N SER A 55 3.43 9.66 2.27
CA SER A 55 3.96 8.28 2.40
C SER A 55 4.46 7.74 1.06
N MET A 56 3.76 7.98 -0.05
CA MET A 56 4.21 7.59 -1.38
C MET A 56 5.56 8.23 -1.74
N ILE A 57 5.78 9.51 -1.40
CA ILE A 57 7.08 10.18 -1.60
C ILE A 57 8.19 9.43 -0.85
N ALA A 58 7.95 8.95 0.37
CA ALA A 58 8.94 8.17 1.13
C ALA A 58 9.36 6.88 0.40
N ILE A 59 8.41 6.16 -0.23
CA ILE A 59 8.72 4.97 -1.04
C ILE A 59 9.55 5.34 -2.26
N LEU A 60 9.13 6.37 -2.99
CA LEU A 60 9.81 6.82 -4.22
C LEU A 60 11.25 7.27 -3.93
N LEU A 61 11.49 7.99 -2.84
CA LEU A 61 12.83 8.40 -2.42
C LEU A 61 13.68 7.19 -1.98
N THR A 62 13.11 6.27 -1.20
CA THR A 62 13.84 5.09 -0.70
C THR A 62 14.26 4.16 -1.82
N PHE A 63 13.39 3.95 -2.82
CA PHE A 63 13.60 3.03 -3.94
C PHE A 63 13.77 3.77 -5.28
N SER A 64 14.38 4.96 -5.27
CA SER A 64 14.50 5.82 -6.45
C SER A 64 15.19 5.15 -7.64
N LYS A 65 16.22 4.33 -7.39
CA LYS A 65 16.91 3.56 -8.44
C LYS A 65 16.00 2.49 -9.06
N GLU A 66 15.21 1.80 -8.23
CA GLU A 66 14.22 0.81 -8.67
C GLU A 66 13.13 1.46 -9.50
N TRP A 67 12.59 2.59 -9.05
CA TRP A 67 11.55 3.32 -9.77
C TRP A 67 12.04 3.85 -11.11
N LYS A 68 13.27 4.37 -11.20
CA LYS A 68 13.89 4.75 -12.48
C LYS A 68 13.96 3.57 -13.45
N ARG A 69 14.40 2.40 -12.97
CA ARG A 69 14.48 1.17 -13.80
C ARG A 69 13.13 0.65 -14.21
N LEU A 70 12.13 0.70 -13.31
CA LEU A 70 10.74 0.32 -13.61
C LEU A 70 10.12 1.25 -14.66
N PHE A 71 10.34 2.55 -14.55
CA PHE A 71 9.86 3.52 -15.53
C PHE A 71 10.44 3.24 -16.92
N LEU A 72 11.76 3.05 -17.01
CA LEU A 72 12.43 2.69 -18.26
C LEU A 72 11.94 1.34 -18.81
N ALA A 73 11.66 0.38 -17.93
CA ALA A 73 11.11 -0.91 -18.31
C ALA A 73 9.69 -0.78 -18.90
N LEU A 74 8.82 0.03 -18.30
CA LEU A 74 7.49 0.33 -18.81
C LEU A 74 7.54 1.01 -20.18
N CYS A 75 8.39 2.03 -20.34
CA CYS A 75 8.61 2.66 -21.65
C CYS A 75 9.06 1.64 -22.71
N GLY A 76 10.00 0.76 -22.34
CA GLY A 76 10.48 -0.30 -23.23
C GLY A 76 9.41 -1.33 -23.60
N ILE A 77 8.52 -1.70 -22.66
CA ILE A 77 7.36 -2.56 -22.94
C ILE A 77 6.45 -1.90 -23.97
N ILE A 78 6.11 -0.63 -23.75
CA ILE A 78 5.21 0.13 -24.64
C ILE A 78 5.80 0.22 -26.05
N ILE A 79 7.08 0.60 -26.16
CA ILE A 79 7.77 0.71 -27.47
C ILE A 79 7.78 -0.63 -28.20
N ASP A 80 8.12 -1.74 -27.50
CA ASP A 80 8.17 -3.05 -28.14
C ASP A 80 6.79 -3.59 -28.51
N LEU A 81 5.73 -3.27 -27.72
CA LEU A 81 4.34 -3.57 -28.09
C LEU A 81 3.91 -2.84 -29.36
N PHE A 82 4.21 -1.52 -29.45
CA PHE A 82 3.91 -0.75 -30.67
C PHE A 82 4.68 -1.26 -31.89
N HIS A 83 5.97 -1.60 -31.71
CA HIS A 83 6.76 -2.20 -32.78
C HIS A 83 6.15 -3.52 -33.26
N ASN A 84 5.84 -4.43 -32.33
CA ASN A 84 5.26 -5.74 -32.66
C ASN A 84 3.87 -5.59 -33.33
N LEU A 85 3.07 -4.60 -32.88
CA LEU A 85 1.78 -4.30 -33.49
C LEU A 85 1.97 -3.80 -34.92
N LYS A 86 2.91 -2.88 -35.15
CA LYS A 86 3.24 -2.38 -36.48
C LYS A 86 3.72 -3.50 -37.42
N GLU A 87 4.62 -4.36 -36.93
CA GLU A 87 5.07 -5.55 -37.68
C GLU A 87 3.94 -6.53 -37.98
N HIS A 88 3.00 -6.70 -37.08
CA HIS A 88 1.84 -7.59 -37.27
C HIS A 88 0.93 -7.13 -38.42
N PHE A 89 0.69 -5.81 -38.51
CA PHE A 89 -0.16 -5.20 -39.54
C PHE A 89 0.59 -4.76 -40.81
N SER A 90 1.92 -4.88 -40.85
CA SER A 90 2.70 -4.57 -42.05
C SER A 90 2.55 -5.69 -43.08
N SER A 91 2.07 -5.35 -44.27
CA SER A 91 1.90 -6.26 -45.42
C SER A 91 3.18 -6.46 -46.24
N GLN A 92 4.22 -5.63 -46.02
CA GLN A 92 5.39 -5.59 -46.89
C GLN A 92 6.44 -6.68 -46.69
N HIS A 93 6.42 -7.43 -45.57
CA HIS A 93 7.43 -8.45 -45.27
C HIS A 93 6.81 -9.70 -44.67
N GLN A 94 6.07 -10.45 -45.49
CA GLN A 94 5.43 -11.69 -45.03
C GLN A 94 6.42 -12.80 -44.66
N GLU A 95 7.66 -12.75 -45.13
CA GLU A 95 8.64 -13.84 -44.95
C GLU A 95 9.59 -13.70 -43.73
N ARG A 96 9.72 -12.53 -43.08
CA ARG A 96 10.58 -12.36 -41.87
C ARG A 96 10.04 -11.29 -40.92
N LYS A 97 8.91 -11.54 -40.24
CA LYS A 97 8.45 -10.67 -39.15
C LYS A 97 9.41 -10.72 -37.96
N GLN A 98 10.00 -9.56 -37.59
CA GLN A 98 10.94 -9.46 -36.46
C GLN A 98 10.23 -8.98 -35.20
N TYR A 99 9.58 -9.90 -34.47
CA TYR A 99 8.98 -9.59 -33.17
C TYR A 99 10.02 -9.42 -32.08
N ARG A 100 9.89 -8.35 -31.32
CA ARG A 100 10.72 -8.09 -30.12
C ARG A 100 10.13 -8.80 -28.92
N LYS A 101 11.01 -9.35 -28.06
CA LYS A 101 10.63 -9.99 -26.81
C LYS A 101 10.25 -8.93 -25.77
N VAL A 102 8.97 -8.69 -25.55
CA VAL A 102 8.44 -7.63 -24.67
C VAL A 102 8.90 -7.79 -23.23
N LEU A 103 8.83 -8.99 -22.64
CA LEU A 103 9.24 -9.29 -21.26
C LEU A 103 10.64 -9.87 -21.18
N GLY A 104 11.61 -9.27 -21.90
CA GLY A 104 12.97 -9.79 -22.05
C GLY A 104 13.91 -9.52 -20.87
N SER A 105 13.52 -8.74 -19.85
CA SER A 105 14.36 -8.43 -18.69
C SER A 105 13.64 -8.59 -17.37
N ASN A 106 14.40 -8.78 -16.27
CA ASN A 106 13.84 -8.90 -14.92
C ASN A 106 13.02 -7.69 -14.50
N TYR A 107 13.37 -6.47 -14.93
CA TYR A 107 12.60 -5.26 -14.60
C TYR A 107 11.34 -5.13 -15.45
N ARG A 108 11.34 -5.58 -16.71
CA ARG A 108 10.14 -5.65 -17.54
C ARG A 108 9.15 -6.68 -16.98
N MET A 109 9.65 -7.84 -16.54
CA MET A 109 8.83 -8.84 -15.85
C MET A 109 8.27 -8.27 -14.53
N LEU A 110 9.09 -7.58 -13.73
CA LEU A 110 8.62 -6.94 -12.49
C LEU A 110 7.54 -5.89 -12.78
N ALA A 111 7.72 -5.03 -13.78
CA ALA A 111 6.72 -4.03 -14.17
C ALA A 111 5.39 -4.69 -14.59
N PHE A 112 5.44 -5.76 -15.36
CA PHE A 112 4.27 -6.57 -15.70
C PHE A 112 3.58 -7.16 -14.45
N LEU A 113 4.36 -7.73 -13.52
CA LEU A 113 3.83 -8.30 -12.28
C LEU A 113 3.21 -7.24 -11.36
N LEU A 114 3.74 -6.01 -11.34
CA LEU A 114 3.12 -4.89 -10.60
C LEU A 114 1.74 -4.54 -11.17
N ILE A 115 1.62 -4.47 -12.49
CA ILE A 115 0.32 -4.25 -13.16
C ILE A 115 -0.64 -5.40 -12.80
N LEU A 116 -0.17 -6.63 -12.91
CA LEU A 116 -0.96 -7.82 -12.61
C LEU A 116 -1.40 -7.88 -11.14
N THR A 117 -0.59 -7.40 -10.19
CA THR A 117 -0.97 -7.27 -8.78
C THR A 117 -2.02 -6.17 -8.57
N THR A 118 -1.93 -5.08 -9.33
CA THR A 118 -2.84 -3.93 -9.18
C THR A 118 -4.26 -4.27 -9.63
N ILE A 119 -4.44 -5.16 -10.61
CA ILE A 119 -5.77 -5.55 -11.10
C ILE A 119 -6.67 -6.13 -10.01
N PRO A 120 -6.35 -7.25 -9.34
CA PRO A 120 -7.19 -7.79 -8.26
C PRO A 120 -7.29 -6.83 -7.08
N THR A 121 -6.24 -6.04 -6.79
CA THR A 121 -6.31 -4.99 -5.77
C THR A 121 -7.41 -3.97 -6.07
N ALA A 122 -7.49 -3.46 -7.30
CA ALA A 122 -8.48 -2.49 -7.71
C ALA A 122 -9.90 -3.10 -7.74
N VAL A 123 -10.05 -4.33 -8.26
CA VAL A 123 -11.35 -5.01 -8.34
C VAL A 123 -11.91 -5.26 -6.93
N ILE A 124 -11.13 -5.89 -6.05
CA ILE A 124 -11.59 -6.23 -4.70
C ILE A 124 -11.78 -4.96 -3.87
N GLY A 125 -10.82 -4.03 -3.91
CA GLY A 125 -10.94 -2.76 -3.19
C GLY A 125 -12.17 -1.96 -3.61
N GLY A 126 -12.48 -1.91 -4.92
CA GLY A 126 -13.67 -1.27 -5.44
C GLY A 126 -14.97 -1.97 -5.00
N MET A 127 -15.01 -3.31 -5.00
CA MET A 127 -16.19 -4.08 -4.56
C MET A 127 -16.53 -3.86 -3.09
N ILE A 128 -15.53 -3.69 -2.22
CA ILE A 128 -15.75 -3.51 -0.78
C ILE A 128 -15.78 -2.05 -0.33
N GLN A 129 -15.63 -1.08 -1.24
CA GLN A 129 -15.59 0.35 -0.93
C GLN A 129 -16.83 0.84 -0.17
N SER A 130 -18.02 0.37 -0.54
CA SER A 130 -19.27 0.71 0.17
C SER A 130 -19.28 0.22 1.62
N LEU A 131 -18.72 -0.97 1.87
CA LEU A 131 -18.57 -1.50 3.22
C LEU A 131 -17.58 -0.65 4.04
N VAL A 132 -16.48 -0.22 3.41
CA VAL A 132 -15.48 0.64 4.06
C VAL A 132 -16.10 1.96 4.52
N THR A 133 -16.88 2.62 3.67
CA THR A 133 -17.54 3.89 4.02
C THR A 133 -18.52 3.74 5.18
N LEU A 134 -19.23 2.62 5.28
CA LEU A 134 -20.15 2.34 6.37
C LEU A 134 -19.44 2.03 7.71
N THR A 135 -18.24 1.48 7.64
CA THR A 135 -17.53 0.96 8.84
C THR A 135 -16.42 1.88 9.34
N SER A 136 -16.04 2.90 8.57
CA SER A 136 -14.93 3.82 8.92
C SER A 136 -15.25 4.80 10.05
N SER A 137 -16.53 4.93 10.44
CA SER A 137 -17.00 5.88 11.45
C SER A 137 -16.96 5.37 12.90
N ASN A 138 -16.67 4.08 13.12
CA ASN A 138 -16.67 3.48 14.45
C ASN A 138 -15.33 2.79 14.77
N LEU A 139 -15.10 2.50 16.06
CA LEU A 139 -13.88 1.85 16.55
C LEU A 139 -13.89 0.32 16.42
N LEU A 140 -15.05 -0.31 16.12
CA LEU A 140 -15.14 -1.77 16.01
C LEU A 140 -14.44 -2.30 14.77
N ALA A 141 -14.68 -1.71 13.61
CA ALA A 141 -14.12 -2.16 12.35
C ALA A 141 -12.58 -2.14 12.33
N PRO A 142 -11.90 -1.02 12.73
CA PRO A 142 -10.44 -1.02 12.83
C PRO A 142 -9.91 -2.03 13.85
N GLY A 143 -10.62 -2.28 14.95
CA GLY A 143 -10.24 -3.30 15.93
C GLY A 143 -10.26 -4.72 15.36
N VAL A 144 -11.33 -5.10 14.66
CA VAL A 144 -11.46 -6.40 13.97
C VAL A 144 -10.39 -6.52 12.86
N GLY A 145 -10.18 -5.46 12.08
CA GLY A 145 -9.15 -5.46 11.03
C GLY A 145 -7.74 -5.63 11.58
N LEU A 146 -7.44 -5.07 12.78
CA LEU A 146 -6.16 -5.28 13.47
C LEU A 146 -6.00 -6.74 13.92
N TYR A 147 -7.05 -7.41 14.37
CA TYR A 147 -7.00 -8.84 14.69
C TYR A 147 -6.70 -9.69 13.45
N LEU A 148 -7.35 -9.39 12.32
CA LEU A 148 -7.05 -10.07 11.06
C LEU A 148 -5.60 -9.83 10.62
N THR A 149 -5.09 -8.60 10.79
CA THR A 149 -3.68 -8.28 10.55
C THR A 149 -2.76 -9.14 11.42
N ALA A 150 -3.08 -9.24 12.72
CA ALA A 150 -2.29 -10.03 13.66
C ALA A 150 -2.23 -11.52 13.26
N ILE A 151 -3.37 -12.10 12.88
CA ILE A 151 -3.44 -13.50 12.41
C ILE A 151 -2.55 -13.70 11.18
N LEU A 152 -2.66 -12.84 10.16
CA LEU A 152 -1.83 -12.92 8.95
C LEU A 152 -0.34 -12.84 9.26
N LEU A 153 0.05 -11.93 10.16
CA LEU A 153 1.45 -11.76 10.55
C LEU A 153 1.99 -12.96 11.33
N VAL A 154 1.19 -13.57 12.23
CA VAL A 154 1.57 -14.79 12.96
C VAL A 154 1.76 -15.93 11.97
N VAL A 155 0.80 -16.16 11.06
CA VAL A 155 0.92 -17.20 10.04
C VAL A 155 2.18 -17.02 9.21
N ALA A 156 2.45 -15.79 8.73
CA ALA A 156 3.65 -15.49 7.95
C ALA A 156 4.96 -15.68 8.76
N ASP A 157 4.95 -15.38 10.08
CA ASP A 157 6.13 -15.53 10.94
C ASP A 157 6.47 -16.98 11.23
N MET A 158 5.45 -17.87 11.31
CA MET A 158 5.61 -19.30 11.54
C MET A 158 6.19 -20.06 10.35
N LEU A 159 6.05 -19.52 9.13
CA LEU A 159 6.54 -20.19 7.92
C LEU A 159 8.08 -20.18 7.83
N PRO A 160 8.69 -21.19 7.19
CA PRO A 160 10.12 -21.17 6.89
C PRO A 160 10.48 -20.01 5.94
N GLU A 161 11.77 -19.70 5.84
CA GLU A 161 12.26 -18.71 4.87
C GLU A 161 12.01 -19.22 3.45
N GLY A 162 11.34 -18.39 2.65
CA GLY A 162 11.14 -18.71 1.24
C GLY A 162 12.39 -18.43 0.40
N GLU A 163 12.37 -18.88 -0.86
CA GLU A 163 13.51 -18.76 -1.78
C GLU A 163 13.23 -17.82 -2.96
N LYS A 164 11.96 -17.42 -3.16
CA LYS A 164 11.59 -16.59 -4.31
C LYS A 164 12.09 -15.15 -4.14
N THR A 165 12.69 -14.66 -5.22
CA THR A 165 13.15 -13.28 -5.38
C THR A 165 12.63 -12.72 -6.72
N GLN A 166 13.05 -11.52 -7.10
CA GLN A 166 12.64 -10.90 -8.38
C GLN A 166 12.83 -11.81 -9.61
N LYS A 167 13.85 -12.69 -9.59
CA LYS A 167 14.22 -13.50 -10.78
C LYS A 167 13.26 -14.66 -11.05
N ASN A 168 12.60 -15.17 -10.02
CA ASN A 168 11.80 -16.41 -10.09
C ASN A 168 10.33 -16.20 -9.66
N LEU A 169 9.86 -14.95 -9.64
CA LEU A 169 8.46 -14.63 -9.45
C LEU A 169 7.62 -15.07 -10.65
N LYS A 170 6.43 -15.56 -10.37
CA LYS A 170 5.44 -16.01 -11.35
C LYS A 170 4.20 -15.11 -11.32
N PRO A 171 3.41 -15.04 -12.41
CA PRO A 171 2.13 -14.31 -12.43
C PRO A 171 1.19 -14.69 -11.28
N LYS A 172 1.15 -15.96 -10.89
CA LYS A 172 0.37 -16.44 -9.75
C LYS A 172 0.73 -15.74 -8.44
N ASP A 173 2.01 -15.49 -8.21
CA ASP A 173 2.49 -14.82 -6.98
C ASP A 173 1.98 -13.36 -6.94
N ALA A 174 1.97 -12.68 -8.08
CA ALA A 174 1.44 -11.33 -8.23
C ALA A 174 -0.08 -11.27 -8.00
N LEU A 175 -0.83 -12.21 -8.56
CA LEU A 175 -2.29 -12.28 -8.36
C LEU A 175 -2.65 -12.53 -6.90
N ILE A 176 -1.96 -13.44 -6.21
CA ILE A 176 -2.17 -13.72 -4.78
C ILE A 176 -1.85 -12.46 -3.95
N ALA A 177 -0.72 -11.80 -4.20
CA ALA A 177 -0.36 -10.56 -3.51
C ALA A 177 -1.43 -9.48 -3.71
N GLY A 178 -1.92 -9.31 -4.94
CA GLY A 178 -2.97 -8.34 -5.26
C GLY A 178 -4.32 -8.67 -4.64
N PHE A 179 -4.67 -9.95 -4.55
CA PHE A 179 -5.88 -10.42 -3.86
C PHE A 179 -5.85 -10.00 -2.38
N PHE A 180 -4.80 -10.33 -1.64
CA PHE A 180 -4.65 -9.94 -0.25
C PHE A 180 -4.56 -8.42 -0.08
N GLN A 181 -3.88 -7.72 -1.00
CA GLN A 181 -3.81 -6.26 -0.97
C GLN A 181 -5.20 -5.61 -1.18
N GLY A 182 -6.06 -6.19 -2.02
CA GLY A 182 -7.42 -5.69 -2.23
C GLY A 182 -8.26 -5.70 -0.95
N PHE A 183 -8.19 -6.76 -0.16
CA PHE A 183 -8.88 -6.82 1.14
C PHE A 183 -8.35 -5.82 2.15
N SER A 184 -7.13 -5.32 2.02
CA SER A 184 -6.55 -4.35 2.93
C SER A 184 -7.18 -2.94 2.88
N THR A 185 -8.18 -2.73 2.03
CA THR A 185 -9.05 -1.53 2.10
C THR A 185 -9.97 -1.56 3.32
N ILE A 186 -10.22 -2.75 3.93
CA ILE A 186 -10.95 -2.88 5.19
C ILE A 186 -10.20 -2.13 6.30
N PRO A 187 -10.88 -1.22 7.04
CA PRO A 187 -10.24 -0.47 8.13
C PRO A 187 -9.60 -1.41 9.15
N GLY A 188 -8.35 -1.14 9.51
CA GLY A 188 -7.60 -1.99 10.45
C GLY A 188 -6.83 -3.14 9.81
N LEU A 189 -7.20 -3.60 8.63
CA LEU A 189 -6.41 -4.58 7.90
C LEU A 189 -5.21 -3.90 7.23
N SER A 190 -4.02 -4.14 7.76
CA SER A 190 -2.79 -3.51 7.27
C SER A 190 -2.51 -3.90 5.81
N ARG A 191 -2.43 -2.93 4.91
CA ARG A 191 -2.05 -3.13 3.50
C ARG A 191 -0.70 -3.84 3.40
N LEU A 192 0.29 -3.28 4.07
CA LEU A 192 1.64 -3.82 4.07
C LEU A 192 1.68 -5.20 4.74
N GLY A 193 0.99 -5.37 5.88
CA GLY A 193 0.90 -6.64 6.61
C GLY A 193 0.29 -7.75 5.76
N SER A 194 -0.84 -7.49 5.12
CA SER A 194 -1.54 -8.45 4.25
C SER A 194 -0.70 -8.84 3.04
N THR A 195 -0.10 -7.85 2.36
CA THR A 195 0.70 -8.10 1.16
C THR A 195 2.01 -8.84 1.49
N ILE A 196 2.70 -8.46 2.58
CA ILE A 196 3.91 -9.19 3.05
C ILE A 196 3.54 -10.63 3.39
N SER A 197 2.45 -10.84 4.16
CA SER A 197 2.02 -12.18 4.55
C SER A 197 1.70 -13.04 3.33
N ALA A 198 0.97 -12.52 2.36
CA ALA A 198 0.68 -13.20 1.11
C ALA A 198 1.96 -13.57 0.33
N CYS A 199 2.92 -12.65 0.25
CA CYS A 199 4.20 -12.87 -0.43
C CYS A 199 5.03 -13.96 0.28
N VAL A 200 5.08 -13.95 1.62
CA VAL A 200 5.80 -14.96 2.42
C VAL A 200 5.12 -16.32 2.29
N ILE A 201 3.79 -16.40 2.39
CA ILE A 201 2.99 -17.62 2.15
C ILE A 201 3.24 -18.14 0.72
N GLY A 202 3.38 -17.25 -0.26
CA GLY A 202 3.75 -17.58 -1.64
C GLY A 202 5.18 -18.07 -1.83
N GLY A 203 6.00 -18.12 -0.77
CA GLY A 203 7.40 -18.60 -0.78
C GLY A 203 8.44 -17.56 -1.18
N MET A 204 8.13 -16.26 -1.07
CA MET A 204 9.12 -15.20 -1.23
C MET A 204 10.03 -15.11 0.00
N THR A 205 11.29 -14.74 -0.20
CA THR A 205 12.15 -14.34 0.92
C THR A 205 11.54 -13.16 1.66
N ARG A 206 11.63 -13.12 3.00
CA ARG A 206 11.03 -12.03 3.80
C ARG A 206 11.50 -10.64 3.36
N SER A 207 12.80 -10.51 3.09
CA SER A 207 13.36 -9.24 2.59
C SER A 207 12.76 -8.81 1.25
N TYR A 208 12.53 -9.76 0.35
CA TYR A 208 11.96 -9.45 -0.95
C TYR A 208 10.44 -9.23 -0.86
N ALA A 209 9.73 -9.97 -0.01
CA ALA A 209 8.32 -9.77 0.26
C ALA A 209 8.03 -8.33 0.73
N VAL A 210 8.83 -7.80 1.67
CA VAL A 210 8.72 -6.40 2.11
C VAL A 210 8.99 -5.43 0.96
N LYS A 211 10.09 -5.64 0.22
CA LYS A 211 10.44 -4.77 -0.92
C LYS A 211 9.34 -4.76 -1.98
N TYR A 212 8.83 -5.94 -2.36
CA TYR A 212 7.74 -6.08 -3.34
C TYR A 212 6.47 -5.39 -2.85
N SER A 213 6.07 -5.63 -1.60
CA SER A 213 4.89 -5.03 -0.99
C SER A 213 4.96 -3.50 -0.94
N LEU A 214 6.13 -2.92 -0.63
CA LEU A 214 6.34 -1.47 -0.66
C LEU A 214 6.25 -0.90 -2.08
N ILE A 215 6.83 -1.57 -3.07
CA ILE A 215 6.79 -1.10 -4.45
C ILE A 215 5.36 -1.17 -5.00
N VAL A 216 4.63 -2.27 -4.76
CA VAL A 216 3.25 -2.43 -5.25
C VAL A 216 2.24 -1.54 -4.49
N SER A 217 2.59 -1.03 -3.31
CA SER A 217 1.76 -0.05 -2.61
C SER A 217 1.62 1.26 -3.37
N VAL A 218 2.60 1.66 -4.19
CA VAL A 218 2.53 2.93 -4.93
C VAL A 218 1.36 2.97 -5.92
N PRO A 219 1.21 2.02 -6.87
CA PRO A 219 0.02 2.03 -7.73
C PRO A 219 -1.29 1.86 -6.95
N ALA A 220 -1.29 1.12 -5.83
CA ALA A 220 -2.46 0.99 -4.98
C ALA A 220 -2.85 2.31 -4.29
N ILE A 221 -1.86 3.07 -3.76
CA ILE A 221 -2.08 4.39 -3.17
C ILE A 221 -2.60 5.37 -4.24
N ILE A 222 -2.02 5.37 -5.44
CA ILE A 222 -2.50 6.22 -6.54
C ILE A 222 -3.95 5.87 -6.88
N GLY A 223 -4.29 4.59 -7.02
CA GLY A 223 -5.65 4.15 -7.31
C GLY A 223 -6.65 4.55 -6.23
N ALA A 224 -6.31 4.32 -4.94
CA ALA A 224 -7.13 4.73 -3.80
C ALA A 224 -7.35 6.25 -3.78
N THR A 225 -6.28 7.03 -3.98
CA THR A 225 -6.33 8.50 -4.07
C THR A 225 -7.29 8.97 -5.16
N ILE A 226 -7.23 8.38 -6.36
CA ILE A 226 -8.13 8.73 -7.47
C ILE A 226 -9.59 8.45 -7.10
N VAL A 227 -9.86 7.28 -6.49
CA VAL A 227 -11.22 6.90 -6.07
C VAL A 227 -11.72 7.85 -4.98
N GLU A 228 -10.92 8.15 -3.96
CA GLU A 228 -11.27 9.07 -2.89
C GLU A 228 -11.57 10.47 -3.41
N LEU A 229 -10.73 11.02 -4.28
CA LEU A 229 -10.95 12.33 -4.90
C LEU A 229 -12.19 12.34 -5.81
N ALA A 230 -12.47 11.27 -6.54
CA ALA A 230 -13.64 11.16 -7.41
C ALA A 230 -14.96 11.04 -6.62
N THR A 231 -14.93 10.41 -5.44
CA THR A 231 -16.10 10.24 -4.57
C THR A 231 -16.33 11.41 -3.62
N MET A 232 -15.29 12.23 -3.40
CA MET A 232 -15.44 13.49 -2.66
C MET A 232 -16.28 14.49 -3.43
N GLY A 233 -17.31 15.05 -2.79
CA GLY A 233 -18.01 16.21 -3.34
C GLY A 233 -17.06 17.41 -3.49
N LYS A 234 -17.20 18.19 -4.57
CA LYS A 234 -16.33 19.35 -4.87
C LYS A 234 -16.17 20.33 -3.69
N ASN A 235 -17.20 20.48 -2.86
CA ASN A 235 -17.21 21.38 -1.70
C ASN A 235 -16.40 20.85 -0.49
N LYS A 236 -15.90 19.60 -0.54
CA LYS A 236 -15.09 19.00 0.53
C LYS A 236 -13.57 19.08 0.25
N ILE A 237 -13.17 19.59 -0.92
CA ILE A 237 -11.77 19.77 -1.27
C ILE A 237 -11.36 21.19 -0.85
N VAL A 238 -11.01 21.34 0.44
CA VAL A 238 -10.49 22.59 0.97
C VAL A 238 -9.02 22.39 1.32
N PHE A 239 -8.16 23.13 0.63
CA PHE A 239 -6.71 23.10 0.89
C PHE A 239 -6.34 24.10 1.97
N HIS A 240 -5.69 23.63 3.03
CA HIS A 240 -5.05 24.48 4.02
C HIS A 240 -3.53 24.31 3.98
N PRO A 241 -2.72 25.38 4.01
CA PRO A 241 -1.25 25.30 3.99
C PRO A 241 -0.67 24.40 5.10
N VAL A 242 -1.35 24.31 6.26
CA VAL A 242 -1.00 23.42 7.37
C VAL A 242 -0.91 21.96 6.95
N TYR A 243 -1.65 21.52 5.94
CA TYR A 243 -1.61 20.15 5.44
C TYR A 243 -0.23 19.75 4.88
N LEU A 244 0.51 20.72 4.30
CA LEU A 244 1.87 20.48 3.81
C LEU A 244 2.82 20.06 4.92
N VAL A 245 2.60 20.52 6.14
CA VAL A 245 3.40 20.14 7.32
C VAL A 245 3.18 18.65 7.62
N GLY A 246 1.92 18.18 7.58
CA GLY A 246 1.58 16.76 7.74
C GLY A 246 2.18 15.90 6.63
N VAL A 247 2.09 16.34 5.37
CA VAL A 247 2.69 15.64 4.21
C VAL A 247 4.19 15.50 4.37
N PHE A 248 4.88 16.57 4.74
CA PHE A 248 6.32 16.54 4.98
C PHE A 248 6.69 15.57 6.11
N MET A 249 5.96 15.61 7.23
CA MET A 249 6.19 14.68 8.35
C MET A 249 5.91 13.24 7.97
N ALA A 250 4.85 12.96 7.20
CA ALA A 250 4.55 11.61 6.72
C ALA A 250 5.67 11.08 5.80
N ALA A 251 6.18 11.93 4.91
CA ALA A 251 7.31 11.57 4.04
C ALA A 251 8.60 11.33 4.84
N LEU A 252 8.94 12.21 5.78
CA LEU A 252 10.13 12.11 6.60
C LEU A 252 10.10 10.87 7.50
N ALA A 253 9.04 10.73 8.29
CA ALA A 253 8.85 9.58 9.18
C ALA A 253 8.80 8.27 8.40
N GLY A 254 8.10 8.26 7.25
CA GLY A 254 8.01 7.11 6.37
C GLY A 254 9.36 6.66 5.84
N TYR A 255 10.19 7.58 5.41
CA TYR A 255 11.54 7.29 4.93
C TYR A 255 12.40 6.56 5.96
N PHE A 256 12.38 7.00 7.21
CA PHE A 256 13.10 6.33 8.29
C PHE A 256 12.46 4.99 8.66
N THR A 257 11.13 4.93 8.72
CA THR A 257 10.38 3.72 9.06
C THR A 257 10.63 2.59 8.07
N ILE A 258 10.64 2.88 6.76
CA ILE A 258 10.96 1.86 5.73
C ILE A 258 12.35 1.26 5.99
N ARG A 259 13.34 2.08 6.32
CA ARG A 259 14.70 1.61 6.60
C ARG A 259 14.77 0.73 7.84
N ILE A 260 14.03 1.08 8.89
CA ILE A 260 13.92 0.26 10.11
C ILE A 260 13.23 -1.06 9.79
N LEU A 261 12.07 -1.02 9.11
CA LEU A 261 11.33 -2.22 8.73
C LEU A 261 12.20 -3.21 7.94
N MET A 262 12.92 -2.73 6.93
CA MET A 262 13.81 -3.57 6.11
C MET A 262 14.89 -4.28 6.94
N ARG A 263 15.32 -3.72 8.07
CA ARG A 263 16.26 -4.35 9.01
C ARG A 263 15.58 -5.36 9.94
N VAL A 264 14.39 -5.01 10.44
CA VAL A 264 13.66 -5.82 11.43
C VAL A 264 13.14 -7.12 10.83
N VAL A 265 12.59 -7.05 9.62
CA VAL A 265 11.98 -8.23 8.96
C VAL A 265 13.00 -9.32 8.63
N LYS A 266 14.25 -8.97 8.37
CA LYS A 266 15.34 -9.94 8.20
C LYS A 266 15.56 -10.83 9.43
N LYS A 267 15.16 -10.38 10.62
CA LYS A 267 15.35 -11.07 11.91
C LYS A 267 14.15 -11.93 12.32
N ARG A 268 13.20 -12.23 11.44
CA ARG A 268 11.97 -12.99 11.76
C ARG A 268 11.25 -12.42 13.00
N LYS A 269 10.79 -11.17 12.92
CA LYS A 269 10.18 -10.48 14.06
C LYS A 269 8.76 -9.97 13.76
N LEU A 270 8.03 -10.60 12.82
CA LEU A 270 6.65 -10.21 12.47
C LEU A 270 5.69 -10.43 13.65
N LYS A 271 5.95 -11.43 14.50
CA LYS A 271 5.16 -11.72 15.71
C LYS A 271 5.03 -10.54 16.68
N TYR A 272 6.04 -9.67 16.77
CA TYR A 272 5.96 -8.48 17.63
C TYR A 272 4.97 -7.44 17.11
N PHE A 273 4.87 -7.29 15.79
CA PHE A 273 3.83 -6.46 15.18
C PHE A 273 2.45 -7.10 15.34
N ALA A 274 2.35 -8.43 15.28
CA ALA A 274 1.11 -9.14 15.55
C ALA A 274 0.62 -8.92 16.99
N LEU A 275 1.51 -9.03 17.98
CA LEU A 275 1.18 -8.74 19.39
C LEU A 275 0.71 -7.29 19.56
N TYR A 276 1.40 -6.34 18.93
CA TYR A 276 1.01 -4.94 18.94
C TYR A 276 -0.40 -4.75 18.33
N CYS A 277 -0.69 -5.37 17.18
CA CYS A 277 -2.01 -5.32 16.55
C CYS A 277 -3.11 -5.90 17.44
N LEU A 278 -2.84 -7.00 18.17
CA LEU A 278 -3.77 -7.57 19.14
C LEU A 278 -4.07 -6.58 20.26
N LEU A 279 -3.06 -5.96 20.85
CA LEU A 279 -3.23 -5.00 21.95
C LEU A 279 -4.04 -3.77 21.50
N VAL A 280 -3.66 -3.15 20.37
CA VAL A 280 -4.36 -1.97 19.84
C VAL A 280 -5.75 -2.35 19.35
N GLY A 281 -5.93 -3.53 18.76
CA GLY A 281 -7.24 -4.05 18.36
C GLY A 281 -8.17 -4.24 19.55
N THR A 282 -7.67 -4.82 20.65
CA THR A 282 -8.43 -4.96 21.90
C THR A 282 -8.83 -3.58 22.45
N PHE A 283 -7.89 -2.64 22.48
CA PHE A 283 -8.16 -1.26 22.90
C PHE A 283 -9.24 -0.59 22.05
N SER A 284 -9.18 -0.76 20.74
CA SER A 284 -10.16 -0.20 19.80
C SER A 284 -11.54 -0.80 20.00
N ILE A 285 -11.65 -2.14 20.18
CA ILE A 285 -12.93 -2.82 20.42
C ILE A 285 -13.49 -2.45 21.80
N ALA A 286 -12.65 -2.41 22.83
CA ALA A 286 -13.07 -1.98 24.16
C ALA A 286 -13.60 -0.53 24.14
N GLY A 287 -12.90 0.37 23.43
CA GLY A 287 -13.37 1.75 23.25
C GLY A 287 -14.73 1.85 22.58
N TYR A 288 -15.04 0.96 21.65
CA TYR A 288 -16.37 0.93 20.98
C TYR A 288 -17.51 0.59 21.93
N PHE A 289 -17.30 -0.29 22.92
CA PHE A 289 -18.33 -0.70 23.86
C PHE A 289 -18.40 0.16 25.12
N LEU A 290 -17.34 0.92 25.46
CA LEU A 290 -17.24 1.69 26.69
C LEU A 290 -17.46 3.20 26.50
N LEU A 291 -17.28 3.71 25.29
CA LEU A 291 -17.46 5.14 24.93
C LEU A 291 -18.65 5.33 24.01
#